data_7ea3daff129078c21f14a9294f8c47fa
#
_entry.id   7ea3daff129078c21f14a9294f8c47fa
#
_cell.length_a   1.000
_cell.length_b   1.000
_cell.length_c   1.000
_cell.angle_alpha   90.00
_cell.angle_beta   90.00
_cell.angle_gamma   90.00
#
_symmetry.space_group_name_H-M   'P 1'
#
loop_
_entity.id
_entity.type
_entity.pdbx_description
1 polymer ?
#
loop_
_entity_poly.entity_id
_entity_poly.type
_entity_poly.pdbx_seq_one_letter_code
_entity_poly.pdbx_strand_id
1 'polypeptide(L)'
;MNKLKRILIVLLIGVIVSAIEMTSKLGLFIFFSIGVAITMFSFIVFRRVKFLRNSGMCFGALFIIFPLLSTACIWLGMIGALLLLFFTKDSFSIASFSGMFSKKGRQEYIFVNSHEDTPTPGEIHQYDWFGNQEVGNEPYEWNDINAGQLVGDTIIDLGNTILPAKENVIVIRKGFGRVRILVPYGVGVMIHHHAFGGQVEFEGQTYALSNESIQLYSSGYNRSTKKIKIYTTIVAGKIEVIEA
;
A
#
# COMPACT_ATOMS: atom_id res chain seq x y z
N MET A 1 -20.81 5.88 -10.50
CA MET A 1 -19.98 7.02 -10.03
C MET A 1 -18.72 6.45 -9.40
N ASN A 2 -17.54 6.78 -9.94
CA ASN A 2 -16.26 6.21 -9.48
C ASN A 2 -16.00 6.54 -8.00
N LYS A 3 -15.44 5.59 -7.24
CA LYS A 3 -15.11 5.73 -5.80
C LYS A 3 -14.34 7.01 -5.52
N LEU A 4 -13.36 7.33 -6.36
CA LEU A 4 -12.59 8.57 -6.28
C LEU A 4 -13.48 9.81 -6.31
N LYS A 5 -14.52 9.83 -7.16
CA LYS A 5 -15.47 10.94 -7.24
C LYS A 5 -16.29 11.09 -5.95
N ARG A 6 -16.67 9.99 -5.29
CA ARG A 6 -17.39 10.04 -4.00
C ARG A 6 -16.53 10.62 -2.89
N ILE A 7 -15.27 10.17 -2.78
CA ILE A 7 -14.32 10.70 -1.80
C ILE A 7 -14.06 12.18 -2.04
N LEU A 8 -13.85 12.58 -3.30
CA LEU A 8 -13.63 13.98 -3.69
C LEU A 8 -14.84 14.86 -3.35
N ILE A 9 -16.05 14.35 -3.55
CA ILE A 9 -17.29 15.06 -3.18
C ILE A 9 -17.38 15.24 -1.66
N VAL A 10 -17.07 14.21 -0.87
CA VAL A 10 -17.11 14.29 0.61
C VAL A 10 -16.07 15.29 1.11
N LEU A 11 -14.85 15.26 0.58
CA LEU A 11 -13.81 16.23 0.91
C LEU A 11 -14.21 17.65 0.51
N LEU A 12 -14.79 17.83 -0.68
CA LEU A 12 -15.27 19.13 -1.15
C LEU A 12 -16.36 19.69 -0.23
N ILE A 13 -17.32 18.85 0.15
CA ILE A 13 -18.37 19.24 1.11
C ILE A 13 -17.74 19.63 2.46
N GLY A 14 -16.78 18.87 2.97
CA GLY A 14 -16.05 19.18 4.19
C GLY A 14 -15.36 20.54 4.13
N VAL A 15 -14.74 20.88 3.01
CA VAL A 15 -14.10 22.20 2.80
C VAL A 15 -15.14 23.31 2.76
N ILE A 16 -16.26 23.12 2.07
CA ILE A 16 -17.34 24.14 1.98
C ILE A 16 -17.93 24.41 3.38
N VAL A 17 -18.26 23.34 4.12
CA VAL A 17 -18.83 23.50 5.47
C VAL A 17 -17.82 24.11 6.43
N SER A 18 -16.53 23.75 6.32
CA SER A 18 -15.44 24.37 7.07
C SER A 18 -15.33 25.87 6.78
N ALA A 19 -15.48 26.28 5.51
CA ALA A 19 -15.48 27.70 5.14
C ALA A 19 -16.67 28.46 5.77
N ILE A 20 -17.84 27.85 5.81
CA ILE A 20 -19.04 28.41 6.48
C ILE A 20 -18.82 28.52 8.00
N GLU A 21 -18.29 27.47 8.64
CA GLU A 21 -17.98 27.49 10.09
C GLU A 21 -16.97 28.60 10.42
N MET A 22 -16.01 28.84 9.53
CA MET A 22 -14.99 29.84 9.72
C MET A 22 -15.58 31.28 9.71
N THR A 23 -16.64 31.54 8.94
CA THR A 23 -17.30 32.87 8.95
C THR A 23 -17.96 33.18 10.26
N SER A 24 -18.39 32.16 11.04
CA SER A 24 -18.98 32.35 12.37
C SER A 24 -17.94 32.60 13.49
N LYS A 25 -16.65 32.31 13.21
CA LYS A 25 -15.52 32.50 14.15
C LYS A 25 -14.63 33.64 13.67
N LEU A 26 -14.93 34.88 14.07
CA LEU A 26 -14.29 36.09 13.59
C LEU A 26 -12.74 36.02 13.61
N GLY A 27 -12.15 35.41 14.65
CA GLY A 27 -10.69 35.26 14.75
C GLY A 27 -10.11 34.41 13.62
N LEU A 28 -10.72 33.26 13.30
CA LEU A 28 -10.25 32.38 12.22
C LEU A 28 -10.40 33.04 10.84
N PHE A 29 -11.50 33.80 10.66
CA PHE A 29 -11.73 34.56 9.43
C PHE A 29 -10.69 35.65 9.22
N ILE A 30 -10.27 36.36 10.27
CA ILE A 30 -9.22 37.37 10.22
C ILE A 30 -7.88 36.71 9.84
N PHE A 31 -7.51 35.59 10.49
CA PHE A 31 -6.28 34.87 10.14
C PHE A 31 -6.25 34.42 8.69
N PHE A 32 -7.36 33.89 8.19
CA PHE A 32 -7.48 33.49 6.79
C PHE A 32 -7.31 34.67 5.83
N SER A 33 -7.97 35.79 6.13
CA SER A 33 -7.90 37.03 5.32
C SER A 33 -6.48 37.59 5.28
N ILE A 34 -5.76 37.57 6.40
CA ILE A 34 -4.35 37.94 6.48
C ILE A 34 -3.50 37.01 5.61
N GLY A 35 -3.74 35.70 5.64
CA GLY A 35 -3.03 34.73 4.82
C GLY A 35 -3.21 34.98 3.32
N VAL A 36 -4.43 35.25 2.89
CA VAL A 36 -4.73 35.61 1.51
C VAL A 36 -4.02 36.90 1.12
N ALA A 37 -4.06 37.94 1.96
CA ALA A 37 -3.38 39.21 1.72
C ALA A 37 -1.86 39.02 1.58
N ILE A 38 -1.22 38.24 2.47
CA ILE A 38 0.22 37.95 2.40
C ILE A 38 0.57 37.21 1.10
N THR A 39 -0.22 36.22 0.69
CA THR A 39 0.06 35.48 -0.56
C THR A 39 -0.08 36.36 -1.78
N MET A 40 -1.12 37.18 -1.85
CA MET A 40 -1.31 38.14 -2.94
C MET A 40 -0.22 39.21 -2.97
N PHE A 41 0.11 39.78 -1.83
CA PHE A 41 1.18 40.75 -1.71
C PHE A 41 2.53 40.19 -2.15
N SER A 42 2.86 38.99 -1.69
CA SER A 42 4.10 38.29 -2.05
C SER A 42 4.17 38.01 -3.55
N PHE A 43 3.06 37.59 -4.16
CA PHE A 43 2.99 37.34 -5.60
C PHE A 43 3.17 38.60 -6.44
N ILE A 44 2.61 39.73 -6.01
CA ILE A 44 2.63 41.01 -6.77
C ILE A 44 3.97 41.71 -6.57
N VAL A 45 4.42 41.88 -5.32
CA VAL A 45 5.58 42.72 -4.98
C VAL A 45 6.90 42.02 -5.28
N PHE A 46 7.02 40.74 -4.91
CA PHE A 46 8.25 39.99 -5.12
C PHE A 46 8.31 39.23 -6.44
N ARG A 47 7.61 39.72 -7.47
CA ARG A 47 7.55 39.08 -8.79
C ARG A 47 8.92 38.78 -9.41
N ARG A 48 9.91 39.66 -9.15
CA ARG A 48 11.27 39.55 -9.71
C ARG A 48 12.22 38.67 -8.88
N VAL A 49 11.99 38.47 -7.59
CA VAL A 49 12.86 37.69 -6.69
C VAL A 49 12.17 36.43 -6.30
N LYS A 50 12.49 35.32 -7.01
CA LYS A 50 11.85 34.00 -6.84
C LYS A 50 11.90 33.50 -5.39
N PHE A 51 13.02 33.71 -4.70
CA PHE A 51 13.19 33.25 -3.31
C PHE A 51 12.22 33.92 -2.34
N LEU A 52 12.15 35.30 -2.37
CA LEU A 52 11.24 36.03 -1.50
C LEU A 52 9.78 35.78 -1.83
N ARG A 53 9.45 35.63 -3.11
CA ARG A 53 8.11 35.26 -3.54
C ARG A 53 7.68 33.90 -2.99
N ASN A 54 8.52 32.86 -3.14
CA ASN A 54 8.19 31.53 -2.66
C ASN A 54 8.12 31.47 -1.13
N SER A 55 9.02 32.14 -0.42
CA SER A 55 8.99 32.22 1.03
C SER A 55 7.72 32.90 1.55
N GLY A 56 7.35 34.06 0.97
CA GLY A 56 6.11 34.75 1.33
C GLY A 56 4.85 33.97 0.98
N MET A 57 4.84 33.22 -0.13
CA MET A 57 3.73 32.32 -0.48
C MET A 57 3.61 31.17 0.52
N CYS A 58 4.73 30.57 0.99
CA CYS A 58 4.71 29.55 2.03
C CYS A 58 4.16 30.09 3.36
N PHE A 59 4.59 31.28 3.76
CA PHE A 59 4.06 31.92 4.97
C PHE A 59 2.56 32.20 4.87
N GLY A 60 2.11 32.80 3.76
CA GLY A 60 0.69 33.04 3.53
C GLY A 60 -0.13 31.75 3.49
N ALA A 61 0.40 30.69 2.88
CA ALA A 61 -0.24 29.38 2.87
C ALA A 61 -0.43 28.78 4.27
N LEU A 62 0.55 28.95 5.18
CA LEU A 62 0.40 28.53 6.59
C LEU A 62 -0.77 29.26 7.28
N PHE A 63 -0.92 30.56 7.07
CA PHE A 63 -2.03 31.35 7.61
C PHE A 63 -3.39 31.00 7.01
N ILE A 64 -3.42 30.43 5.81
CA ILE A 64 -4.64 29.91 5.18
C ILE A 64 -4.98 28.52 5.70
N ILE A 65 -3.97 27.63 5.81
CA ILE A 65 -4.16 26.22 6.20
C ILE A 65 -4.52 26.12 7.68
N PHE A 66 -3.91 26.91 8.55
CA PHE A 66 -4.14 26.85 9.99
C PHE A 66 -5.60 27.04 10.40
N PRO A 67 -6.33 28.07 9.93
CA PRO A 67 -7.76 28.24 10.22
C PRO A 67 -8.60 27.07 9.69
N LEU A 68 -8.29 26.55 8.50
CA LEU A 68 -9.01 25.43 7.91
C LEU A 68 -8.87 24.17 8.77
N LEU A 69 -7.66 23.86 9.22
CA LEU A 69 -7.41 22.72 10.11
C LEU A 69 -7.99 22.89 11.51
N SER A 70 -8.25 24.13 11.94
CA SER A 70 -8.85 24.43 13.25
C SER A 70 -10.37 24.23 13.27
N THR A 71 -11.02 23.98 12.13
CA THR A 71 -12.45 23.72 12.06
C THR A 71 -12.75 22.24 12.27
N ALA A 72 -13.77 21.93 13.10
CA ALA A 72 -14.18 20.54 13.36
C ALA A 72 -14.69 19.83 12.09
N CYS A 73 -15.29 20.57 11.18
CA CYS A 73 -15.88 20.04 9.96
C CYS A 73 -14.87 19.42 9.01
N ILE A 74 -13.63 19.93 8.95
CA ILE A 74 -12.59 19.34 8.08
C ILE A 74 -12.16 17.97 8.62
N TRP A 75 -12.06 17.82 9.95
CA TRP A 75 -11.74 16.55 10.58
C TRP A 75 -12.86 15.52 10.37
N LEU A 76 -14.11 15.94 10.48
CA LEU A 76 -15.27 15.08 10.18
C LEU A 76 -15.28 14.67 8.70
N GLY A 77 -14.95 15.57 7.78
CA GLY A 77 -14.79 15.26 6.36
C GLY A 77 -13.67 14.27 6.09
N MET A 78 -12.53 14.44 6.75
CA MET A 78 -11.40 13.50 6.65
C MET A 78 -11.75 12.12 7.21
N ILE A 79 -12.39 12.06 8.38
CA ILE A 79 -12.86 10.81 8.98
C ILE A 79 -13.90 10.14 8.08
N GLY A 80 -14.84 10.88 7.53
CA GLY A 80 -15.85 10.38 6.59
C GLY A 80 -15.23 9.81 5.31
N ALA A 81 -14.23 10.49 4.76
CA ALA A 81 -13.48 10.00 3.59
C ALA A 81 -12.71 8.71 3.92
N LEU A 82 -12.09 8.64 5.08
CA LEU A 82 -11.35 7.47 5.56
C LEU A 82 -12.30 6.28 5.82
N LEU A 83 -13.47 6.51 6.41
CA LEU A 83 -14.50 5.50 6.58
C LEU A 83 -15.03 4.99 5.23
N LEU A 84 -15.26 5.88 4.26
CA LEU A 84 -15.63 5.46 2.90
C LEU A 84 -14.56 4.59 2.24
N LEU A 85 -13.28 4.85 2.49
CA LEU A 85 -12.20 4.00 2.04
C LEU A 85 -12.25 2.61 2.69
N PHE A 86 -12.59 2.56 3.97
CA PHE A 86 -12.60 1.31 4.76
C PHE A 86 -13.83 0.44 4.47
N PHE A 87 -15.01 1.05 4.32
CA PHE A 87 -16.28 0.32 4.17
C PHE A 87 -16.65 -0.03 2.73
N THR A 88 -15.94 0.45 1.72
CA THR A 88 -16.17 -0.01 0.35
C THR A 88 -15.59 -1.40 0.15
N LYS A 89 -16.46 -2.39 0.19
CA LYS A 89 -16.21 -3.85 0.16
C LYS A 89 -15.48 -4.39 -1.09
N ASP A 90 -15.26 -3.57 -2.10
CA ASP A 90 -14.47 -4.00 -3.25
C ASP A 90 -13.01 -3.65 -3.01
N SER A 91 -12.18 -4.65 -3.14
CA SER A 91 -10.71 -4.62 -3.06
C SER A 91 -10.16 -3.22 -3.30
N PHE A 92 -9.69 -2.58 -2.25
CA PHE A 92 -8.96 -1.32 -2.34
C PHE A 92 -7.69 -1.60 -3.14
N SER A 93 -7.78 -1.46 -4.45
CA SER A 93 -6.61 -1.46 -5.30
C SER A 93 -5.91 -0.13 -5.10
N ILE A 94 -4.94 -0.12 -4.22
CA ILE A 94 -4.04 1.01 -3.96
C ILE A 94 -3.20 1.34 -5.21
N ALA A 95 -3.27 0.49 -6.23
CA ALA A 95 -2.64 0.73 -7.54
C ALA A 95 -3.01 2.10 -8.14
N SER A 96 -4.20 2.66 -7.80
CA SER A 96 -4.57 4.01 -8.24
C SER A 96 -3.85 5.12 -7.47
N PHE A 97 -3.38 4.86 -6.25
CA PHE A 97 -2.66 5.85 -5.45
C PHE A 97 -1.15 5.80 -5.71
N SER A 98 -0.62 4.62 -6.04
CA SER A 98 0.79 4.43 -6.38
C SER A 98 1.16 5.16 -7.69
N GLY A 99 0.21 5.29 -8.63
CA GLY A 99 0.40 6.05 -9.87
C GLY A 99 0.66 7.56 -9.67
N MET A 100 0.32 8.10 -8.50
CA MET A 100 0.54 9.51 -8.17
C MET A 100 1.93 9.76 -7.56
N PHE A 101 2.55 8.74 -6.96
CA PHE A 101 3.87 8.80 -6.33
C PHE A 101 4.92 7.93 -7.03
N SER A 102 4.51 7.10 -7.98
CA SER A 102 5.45 6.34 -8.78
C SER A 102 6.04 7.25 -9.86
N LYS A 103 7.23 7.73 -9.64
CA LYS A 103 8.20 7.96 -10.71
C LYS A 103 8.18 6.67 -11.52
N LYS A 104 7.74 6.74 -12.79
CA LYS A 104 7.65 5.69 -13.81
C LYS A 104 8.52 4.47 -13.42
N GLY A 105 7.88 3.54 -12.67
CA GLY A 105 8.58 2.43 -12.08
C GLY A 105 9.12 1.58 -13.21
N ARG A 106 10.43 1.51 -13.29
CA ARG A 106 11.12 0.40 -13.90
C ARG A 106 10.49 -0.83 -13.24
N GLN A 107 9.84 -1.68 -14.00
CA GLN A 107 9.56 -3.04 -13.58
C GLN A 107 10.93 -3.68 -13.37
N GLU A 108 11.39 -3.65 -12.15
CA GLU A 108 12.65 -4.28 -11.78
C GLU A 108 12.31 -5.74 -11.52
N TYR A 109 12.48 -6.51 -12.56
CA TYR A 109 12.49 -7.96 -12.47
C TYR A 109 13.69 -8.34 -11.62
N ILE A 110 13.47 -9.07 -10.56
CA ILE A 110 14.56 -9.65 -9.78
C ILE A 110 15.08 -10.83 -10.60
N PHE A 111 16.12 -10.58 -11.41
CA PHE A 111 16.86 -11.65 -12.05
C PHE A 111 17.73 -12.30 -10.99
N VAL A 112 17.38 -13.49 -10.59
CA VAL A 112 18.31 -14.38 -9.88
C VAL A 112 19.14 -15.07 -10.96
N ASN A 113 20.34 -14.59 -11.18
CA ASN A 113 21.30 -15.26 -12.04
C ASN A 113 21.65 -16.62 -11.42
N SER A 114 21.31 -17.67 -12.13
CA SER A 114 21.70 -19.05 -11.83
C SER A 114 23.22 -19.19 -11.87
N HIS A 115 23.86 -19.25 -10.71
CA HIS A 115 25.19 -19.81 -10.54
C HIS A 115 25.28 -20.50 -9.18
N GLU A 116 25.67 -21.76 -9.23
CA GLU A 116 26.09 -22.69 -8.17
C GLU A 116 25.84 -22.36 -6.69
N ASP A 117 25.40 -23.36 -5.95
CA ASP A 117 24.97 -23.55 -4.55
C ASP A 117 25.72 -22.79 -3.41
N THR A 118 26.40 -21.70 -3.69
CA THR A 118 27.00 -20.85 -2.66
C THR A 118 26.48 -19.43 -2.80
N PRO A 119 25.90 -18.83 -1.71
CA PRO A 119 25.51 -17.43 -1.73
C PRO A 119 26.71 -16.59 -2.15
N THR A 120 26.59 -15.85 -3.24
CA THR A 120 27.66 -14.97 -3.71
C THR A 120 27.84 -13.86 -2.66
N PRO A 121 29.00 -13.76 -1.99
CA PRO A 121 29.20 -12.71 -1.00
C PRO A 121 29.04 -11.33 -1.64
N GLY A 122 28.09 -10.54 -1.18
CA GLY A 122 27.85 -9.18 -1.65
C GLY A 122 26.64 -9.02 -2.57
N GLU A 123 25.86 -10.06 -2.83
CA GLU A 123 24.60 -9.93 -3.55
C GLU A 123 23.55 -9.18 -2.69
N ILE A 124 23.07 -8.05 -3.20
CA ILE A 124 22.13 -7.19 -2.49
C ILE A 124 20.76 -7.32 -3.16
N HIS A 125 19.82 -7.92 -2.45
CA HIS A 125 18.41 -7.93 -2.86
C HIS A 125 17.69 -6.75 -2.25
N GLN A 126 17.23 -5.80 -3.07
CA GLN A 126 16.44 -4.66 -2.63
C GLN A 126 14.98 -4.83 -3.02
N TYR A 127 14.09 -4.69 -2.07
CA TYR A 127 12.65 -4.70 -2.28
C TYR A 127 12.09 -3.29 -2.10
N ASP A 128 11.30 -2.83 -3.06
CA ASP A 128 10.63 -1.55 -2.97
C ASP A 128 9.47 -1.60 -1.95
N TRP A 129 9.40 -0.58 -1.13
CA TRP A 129 8.32 -0.46 -0.13
C TRP A 129 6.96 -0.13 -0.76
N PHE A 130 6.97 0.43 -1.98
CA PHE A 130 5.77 0.88 -2.69
C PHE A 130 5.78 0.40 -4.14
N GLY A 131 4.62 -0.05 -4.62
CA GLY A 131 4.45 -0.51 -6.00
C GLY A 131 4.10 -1.98 -6.08
N ASN A 132 3.89 -2.49 -7.29
CA ASN A 132 3.61 -3.91 -7.51
C ASN A 132 4.91 -4.66 -7.70
N GLN A 133 4.99 -5.85 -7.12
CA GLN A 133 6.14 -6.75 -7.22
C GLN A 133 5.71 -8.08 -7.82
N GLU A 134 6.52 -8.61 -8.70
CA GLU A 134 6.31 -9.90 -9.33
C GLU A 134 7.61 -10.69 -9.29
N VAL A 135 7.56 -11.89 -8.71
CA VAL A 135 8.67 -12.82 -8.56
C VAL A 135 8.35 -14.08 -9.36
N GLY A 136 9.24 -14.51 -10.24
CA GLY A 136 9.09 -15.74 -10.99
C GLY A 136 8.56 -15.58 -12.41
N ASN A 137 8.62 -14.40 -13.02
CA ASN A 137 8.29 -14.21 -14.44
C ASN A 137 9.22 -14.97 -15.40
N GLU A 138 10.44 -15.24 -14.95
CA GLU A 138 11.43 -16.03 -15.68
C GLU A 138 11.93 -17.19 -14.81
N PRO A 139 12.49 -18.26 -15.41
CA PRO A 139 13.08 -19.34 -14.63
C PRO A 139 14.16 -18.82 -13.69
N TYR A 140 14.05 -19.17 -12.42
CA TYR A 140 14.98 -18.75 -11.38
C TYR A 140 15.35 -19.91 -10.45
N GLU A 141 16.53 -19.83 -9.86
CA GLU A 141 16.94 -20.75 -8.82
C GLU A 141 16.23 -20.46 -7.52
N TRP A 142 15.79 -21.50 -6.83
CA TRP A 142 15.06 -21.35 -5.58
C TRP A 142 15.96 -20.84 -4.46
N ASN A 143 15.56 -19.77 -3.85
CA ASN A 143 16.04 -19.34 -2.55
C ASN A 143 14.85 -18.96 -1.66
N ASP A 144 15.01 -19.12 -0.34
CA ASP A 144 13.95 -18.73 0.60
C ASP A 144 13.64 -17.23 0.46
N ILE A 145 12.34 -16.91 0.37
CA ILE A 145 11.90 -15.54 0.09
C ILE A 145 11.60 -14.82 1.41
N ASN A 146 12.19 -13.64 1.61
CA ASN A 146 11.85 -12.75 2.72
C ASN A 146 11.57 -11.35 2.17
N ALA A 147 10.29 -11.06 1.92
CA ALA A 147 9.85 -9.82 1.30
C ALA A 147 9.13 -8.91 2.30
N GLY A 148 9.46 -7.62 2.25
CA GLY A 148 8.78 -6.57 3.00
C GLY A 148 8.24 -5.50 2.05
N GLN A 149 6.95 -5.15 2.17
CA GLN A 149 6.32 -4.15 1.34
C GLN A 149 5.25 -3.39 2.13
N LEU A 150 5.22 -2.08 2.00
CA LEU A 150 4.21 -1.29 2.70
C LEU A 150 2.89 -1.25 1.93
N VAL A 151 2.96 -1.00 0.62
CA VAL A 151 1.77 -0.81 -0.24
C VAL A 151 2.03 -1.32 -1.65
N GLY A 152 1.10 -2.14 -2.17
CA GLY A 152 1.13 -2.67 -3.53
C GLY A 152 0.65 -4.11 -3.59
N ASP A 153 0.62 -4.71 -4.78
CA ASP A 153 0.29 -6.11 -4.97
C ASP A 153 1.59 -6.91 -5.20
N THR A 154 1.65 -8.12 -4.65
CA THR A 154 2.79 -9.03 -4.80
C THR A 154 2.31 -10.32 -5.44
N ILE A 155 2.97 -10.74 -6.50
CA ILE A 155 2.75 -12.03 -7.15
C ILE A 155 4.03 -12.83 -7.04
N ILE A 156 3.93 -14.07 -6.57
CA ILE A 156 5.05 -15.02 -6.49
C ILE A 156 4.65 -16.25 -7.28
N ASP A 157 5.34 -16.48 -8.39
CA ASP A 157 5.13 -17.66 -9.23
C ASP A 157 6.22 -18.69 -8.95
N LEU A 158 5.83 -19.81 -8.37
CA LEU A 158 6.72 -20.95 -8.08
C LEU A 158 6.74 -21.99 -9.20
N GLY A 159 5.95 -21.79 -10.25
CA GLY A 159 5.94 -22.66 -11.43
C GLY A 159 7.22 -22.59 -12.25
N ASN A 160 7.91 -21.44 -12.18
CA ASN A 160 9.14 -21.19 -12.92
C ASN A 160 10.43 -21.49 -12.13
N THR A 161 10.32 -22.20 -11.00
CA THR A 161 11.48 -22.61 -10.21
C THR A 161 11.45 -24.09 -9.86
N ILE A 162 12.61 -24.67 -9.59
CA ILE A 162 12.74 -26.04 -9.11
C ILE A 162 12.85 -26.00 -7.59
N LEU A 163 11.73 -26.29 -6.92
CA LEU A 163 11.71 -26.40 -5.45
C LEU A 163 12.53 -27.60 -5.01
N PRO A 164 13.49 -27.44 -4.08
CA PRO A 164 14.21 -28.55 -3.48
C PRO A 164 13.27 -29.50 -2.71
N ALA A 165 13.66 -30.78 -2.62
CA ALA A 165 12.93 -31.78 -1.83
C ALA A 165 13.23 -31.62 -0.32
N LYS A 166 13.00 -30.42 0.19
CA LYS A 166 13.13 -30.02 1.60
C LYS A 166 11.99 -29.09 1.98
N GLU A 167 11.99 -28.59 3.19
CA GLU A 167 11.12 -27.50 3.60
C GLU A 167 11.67 -26.18 3.03
N ASN A 168 10.85 -25.48 2.28
CA ASN A 168 11.14 -24.17 1.68
C ASN A 168 10.31 -23.11 2.40
N VAL A 169 10.83 -21.90 2.55
CA VAL A 169 10.19 -20.86 3.37
C VAL A 169 9.95 -19.58 2.56
N ILE A 170 8.74 -19.05 2.69
CA ILE A 170 8.38 -17.72 2.23
C ILE A 170 7.90 -16.90 3.42
N VAL A 171 8.51 -15.75 3.63
CA VAL A 171 8.11 -14.77 4.65
C VAL A 171 7.71 -13.48 3.96
N ILE A 172 6.48 -13.02 4.18
CA ILE A 172 5.96 -11.78 3.60
C ILE A 172 5.41 -10.89 4.72
N ARG A 173 5.93 -9.67 4.80
CA ARG A 173 5.41 -8.62 5.69
C ARG A 173 4.88 -7.50 4.84
N LYS A 174 3.58 -7.23 4.94
CA LYS A 174 2.91 -6.26 4.09
C LYS A 174 2.00 -5.34 4.91
N GLY A 175 1.99 -4.06 4.57
CA GLY A 175 1.00 -3.13 5.11
C GLY A 175 -0.34 -3.33 4.41
N PHE A 176 -0.45 -2.94 3.15
CA PHE A 176 -1.70 -2.91 2.39
C PHE A 176 -1.53 -3.52 1.00
N GLY A 177 -2.53 -4.27 0.53
CA GLY A 177 -2.56 -4.83 -0.81
C GLY A 177 -2.81 -6.31 -0.82
N ARG A 178 -2.60 -6.93 -2.00
CA ARG A 178 -2.86 -8.34 -2.25
C ARG A 178 -1.54 -9.09 -2.39
N VAL A 179 -1.54 -10.34 -1.92
CA VAL A 179 -0.47 -11.31 -2.17
C VAL A 179 -1.09 -12.49 -2.91
N ARG A 180 -0.52 -12.86 -4.05
CA ARG A 180 -0.89 -14.05 -4.80
C ARG A 180 0.32 -14.95 -4.95
N ILE A 181 0.18 -16.21 -4.57
CA ILE A 181 1.23 -17.22 -4.66
C ILE A 181 0.73 -18.36 -5.54
N LEU A 182 1.39 -18.57 -6.66
CA LEU A 182 1.12 -19.67 -7.57
C LEU A 182 2.04 -20.83 -7.19
N VAL A 183 1.46 -21.97 -6.82
CA VAL A 183 2.20 -23.14 -6.33
C VAL A 183 2.01 -24.30 -7.30
N PRO A 184 3.09 -24.98 -7.75
CA PRO A 184 2.99 -26.14 -8.62
C PRO A 184 2.26 -27.30 -7.95
N TYR A 185 1.53 -28.07 -8.74
CA TYR A 185 0.86 -29.27 -8.26
C TYR A 185 1.81 -30.25 -7.54
N GLY A 186 1.33 -30.88 -6.47
CA GLY A 186 2.08 -31.86 -5.70
C GLY A 186 3.03 -31.30 -4.65
N VAL A 187 3.10 -29.98 -4.50
CA VAL A 187 3.83 -29.32 -3.41
C VAL A 187 2.91 -29.18 -2.19
N GLY A 188 3.37 -29.66 -1.02
CA GLY A 188 2.64 -29.49 0.23
C GLY A 188 2.77 -28.05 0.74
N VAL A 189 1.65 -27.36 0.95
CA VAL A 189 1.63 -25.98 1.40
C VAL A 189 1.16 -25.87 2.85
N MET A 190 1.90 -25.13 3.66
CA MET A 190 1.44 -24.63 4.95
C MET A 190 1.43 -23.12 4.90
N ILE A 191 0.32 -22.50 5.22
CA ILE A 191 0.20 -21.07 5.37
C ILE A 191 -0.07 -20.70 6.83
N HIS A 192 0.72 -19.79 7.37
CA HIS A 192 0.46 -19.14 8.65
C HIS A 192 0.31 -17.65 8.41
N HIS A 193 -0.91 -17.17 8.50
CA HIS A 193 -1.28 -15.81 8.14
C HIS A 193 -1.80 -15.03 9.34
N HIS A 194 -1.25 -13.84 9.53
CA HIS A 194 -1.73 -12.85 10.49
C HIS A 194 -2.29 -11.64 9.74
N ALA A 195 -3.50 -11.21 10.09
CA ALA A 195 -4.08 -9.99 9.54
C ALA A 195 -4.81 -9.18 10.61
N PHE A 196 -4.64 -7.86 10.54
CA PHE A 196 -5.53 -6.96 11.30
C PHE A 196 -6.91 -6.91 10.63
N GLY A 197 -6.98 -6.92 9.30
CA GLY A 197 -8.21 -7.06 8.54
C GLY A 197 -7.94 -7.60 7.15
N GLY A 198 -8.58 -8.72 6.76
CA GLY A 198 -8.32 -9.28 5.46
C GLY A 198 -8.99 -10.60 5.17
N GLN A 199 -8.52 -11.24 4.12
CA GLN A 199 -9.05 -12.53 3.66
C GLN A 199 -7.91 -13.43 3.20
N VAL A 200 -8.05 -14.72 3.50
CA VAL A 200 -7.21 -15.79 2.96
C VAL A 200 -8.05 -16.63 2.02
N GLU A 201 -7.58 -16.82 0.80
CA GLU A 201 -8.13 -17.79 -0.14
C GLU A 201 -7.14 -18.95 -0.30
N PHE A 202 -7.58 -20.15 0.08
CA PHE A 202 -6.75 -21.34 0.11
C PHE A 202 -7.59 -22.57 -0.23
N GLU A 203 -7.14 -23.39 -1.19
CA GLU A 203 -7.86 -24.58 -1.69
C GLU A 203 -9.35 -24.30 -2.02
N GLY A 204 -9.63 -23.17 -2.65
CA GLY A 204 -11.00 -22.77 -3.03
C GLY A 204 -11.88 -22.30 -1.87
N GLN A 205 -11.37 -22.24 -0.66
CA GLN A 205 -12.07 -21.71 0.50
C GLN A 205 -11.58 -20.31 0.86
N THR A 206 -12.49 -19.46 1.30
CA THR A 206 -12.17 -18.10 1.72
C THR A 206 -12.44 -17.93 3.20
N TYR A 207 -11.43 -17.47 3.93
CA TYR A 207 -11.47 -17.17 5.36
C TYR A 207 -11.33 -15.66 5.57
N ALA A 208 -12.31 -15.05 6.20
CA ALA A 208 -12.23 -13.65 6.60
C ALA A 208 -11.60 -13.54 7.98
N LEU A 209 -10.64 -12.64 8.13
CA LEU A 209 -9.89 -12.41 9.38
C LEU A 209 -10.09 -10.97 9.87
N SER A 210 -10.24 -10.83 11.17
CA SER A 210 -10.36 -9.53 11.84
C SER A 210 -9.55 -9.57 13.13
N ASN A 211 -8.32 -9.07 13.08
CA ASN A 211 -7.34 -9.10 14.17
C ASN A 211 -7.06 -10.52 14.68
N GLU A 212 -6.85 -11.41 13.72
CA GLU A 212 -6.71 -12.85 13.98
C GLU A 212 -5.53 -13.44 13.20
N SER A 213 -5.14 -14.65 13.57
CA SER A 213 -4.22 -15.49 12.83
C SER A 213 -4.85 -16.82 12.48
N ILE A 214 -4.52 -17.35 11.30
CA ILE A 214 -4.96 -18.65 10.84
C ILE A 214 -3.77 -19.46 10.36
N GLN A 215 -3.79 -20.76 10.62
CA GLN A 215 -2.84 -21.69 10.09
C GLN A 215 -3.58 -22.79 9.33
N LEU A 216 -3.24 -22.95 8.05
CA LEU A 216 -3.87 -23.90 7.14
C LEU A 216 -2.80 -24.81 6.52
N TYR A 217 -3.19 -26.04 6.23
CA TYR A 217 -2.37 -27.03 5.55
C TYR A 217 -3.12 -27.52 4.32
N SER A 218 -2.41 -27.69 3.20
CA SER A 218 -3.00 -28.32 2.03
C SER A 218 -3.34 -29.80 2.31
N SER A 219 -4.35 -30.27 1.63
CA SER A 219 -4.84 -31.67 1.76
C SER A 219 -3.74 -32.70 1.50
N GLY A 220 -2.75 -32.38 0.66
CA GLY A 220 -1.60 -33.21 0.32
C GLY A 220 -0.35 -33.01 1.18
N TYR A 221 -0.34 -32.12 2.18
CA TYR A 221 0.86 -31.64 2.87
C TYR A 221 1.75 -32.78 3.43
N ASN A 222 1.14 -33.77 4.09
CA ASN A 222 1.89 -34.86 4.72
C ASN A 222 2.49 -35.85 3.72
N ARG A 223 1.92 -35.97 2.52
CA ARG A 223 2.34 -36.91 1.48
C ARG A 223 3.37 -36.31 0.53
N SER A 224 3.44 -34.98 0.47
CA SER A 224 4.33 -34.29 -0.44
C SER A 224 5.79 -34.35 0.03
N THR A 225 6.70 -34.68 -0.89
CA THR A 225 8.14 -34.63 -0.66
C THR A 225 8.71 -33.22 -0.66
N LYS A 226 8.12 -32.35 -1.47
CA LYS A 226 8.44 -30.91 -1.53
C LYS A 226 7.42 -30.17 -0.69
N LYS A 227 7.88 -29.37 0.24
CA LYS A 227 7.02 -28.61 1.15
C LYS A 227 7.39 -27.14 1.14
N ILE A 228 6.36 -26.29 1.24
CA ILE A 228 6.54 -24.85 1.38
C ILE A 228 5.77 -24.34 2.59
N LYS A 229 6.46 -23.55 3.42
CA LYS A 229 5.90 -22.86 4.57
C LYS A 229 5.79 -21.38 4.26
N ILE A 230 4.58 -20.84 4.25
CA ILE A 230 4.29 -19.46 3.93
C ILE A 230 3.89 -18.76 5.23
N TYR A 231 4.72 -17.82 5.67
CA TYR A 231 4.46 -16.95 6.81
C TYR A 231 4.13 -15.57 6.31
N THR A 232 2.93 -15.08 6.58
CA THR A 232 2.52 -13.77 6.11
C THR A 232 1.92 -12.94 7.24
N THR A 233 2.28 -11.65 7.23
CA THR A 233 1.69 -10.64 8.11
C THR A 233 1.23 -9.48 7.26
N ILE A 234 -0.08 -9.20 7.27
CA ILE A 234 -0.70 -8.14 6.47
C ILE A 234 -1.56 -7.27 7.39
N VAL A 235 -1.39 -5.96 7.33
CA VAL A 235 -2.27 -5.06 8.10
C VAL A 235 -3.68 -5.11 7.51
N ALA A 236 -3.83 -4.84 6.21
CA ALA A 236 -5.12 -4.97 5.54
C ALA A 236 -4.94 -5.42 4.08
N GLY A 237 -5.59 -6.54 3.70
CA GLY A 237 -5.47 -7.06 2.36
C GLY A 237 -5.98 -8.48 2.17
N LYS A 238 -5.60 -9.07 1.06
CA LYS A 238 -5.98 -10.42 0.68
C LYS A 238 -4.76 -11.25 0.33
N ILE A 239 -4.72 -12.50 0.80
CA ILE A 239 -3.77 -13.50 0.32
C ILE A 239 -4.50 -14.58 -0.44
N GLU A 240 -3.97 -14.95 -1.60
CA GLU A 240 -4.47 -16.00 -2.47
C GLU A 240 -3.35 -17.00 -2.71
N VAL A 241 -3.58 -18.26 -2.38
CA VAL A 241 -2.67 -19.36 -2.70
C VAL A 241 -3.39 -20.28 -3.68
N ILE A 242 -2.86 -20.37 -4.90
CA ILE A 242 -3.49 -21.03 -6.05
C ILE A 242 -2.55 -22.12 -6.53
N GLU A 243 -3.05 -23.35 -6.66
CA GLU A 243 -2.33 -24.41 -7.36
C GLU A 243 -2.44 -24.20 -8.88
N ALA A 244 -1.30 -24.17 -9.57
CA ALA A 244 -1.16 -23.88 -10.99
C ALA A 244 -0.31 -24.96 -11.72
#